data_fb5636b16e915549010f9a5bbc521913
#
_entry.id   fb5636b16e915549010f9a5bbc521913
#
_cell.length_a   1.000
_cell.length_b   1.000
_cell.length_c   1.000
_cell.angle_alpha   90.00
_cell.angle_beta   90.00
_cell.angle_gamma   90.00
#
_symmetry.space_group_name_H-M   'P 1'
#
loop_
_entity.id
_entity.type
_entity.pdbx_description
1 polymer ?
#
loop_
_entity_poly.entity_id
_entity_poly.type
_entity_poly.pdbx_seq_one_letter_code
_entity_poly.pdbx_strand_id
1 'polypeptide(L)'
;ADGLRTYRRIMEITEVTKDWDENPQKEKAFQPLMKYDSKTDRLEPTDRFLNGESLILNEIADRVKDWKNNWDSVWENIQLRTKVKEALLNYAKVSKDFGILEAEFTTEANSRFHLISQDVKEQYGALDTDRIFERWDAWTKQKVKDRQRLMKG
;
A
#
# COMPACT_ATOMS: atom_id res chain seq x y z
N ALA A 1 23.91 18.41 -6.39
CA ALA A 1 22.62 18.28 -7.09
C ALA A 1 22.76 18.89 -8.47
N ASP A 2 22.74 18.03 -9.48
CA ASP A 2 22.76 18.42 -10.88
C ASP A 2 21.47 19.20 -11.13
N GLY A 3 21.54 20.50 -11.35
CA GLY A 3 20.38 21.38 -11.59
C GLY A 3 19.48 20.98 -12.78
N LEU A 4 19.65 19.77 -13.32
CA LEU A 4 18.92 19.20 -14.45
C LEU A 4 17.83 18.19 -14.07
N ARG A 5 17.75 17.74 -12.80
CA ARG A 5 16.75 16.75 -12.38
C ARG A 5 15.79 17.36 -11.37
N THR A 6 14.51 17.36 -11.71
CA THR A 6 13.43 17.74 -10.79
C THR A 6 12.91 16.49 -10.10
N TYR A 7 12.95 16.51 -8.77
CA TYR A 7 12.36 15.47 -7.94
C TYR A 7 11.06 15.98 -7.32
N ARG A 8 10.05 15.13 -7.32
CA ARG A 8 8.78 15.40 -6.64
C ARG A 8 8.65 14.46 -5.46
N ARG A 9 8.20 14.99 -4.31
CA ARG A 9 7.96 14.23 -3.09
C ARG A 9 6.60 14.60 -2.52
N ILE A 10 5.92 13.60 -1.99
CA ILE A 10 4.75 13.84 -1.15
C ILE A 10 5.30 14.27 0.19
N MET A 11 4.95 15.46 0.63
CA MET A 11 5.45 16.03 1.90
C MET A 11 4.61 15.60 3.10
N GLU A 12 3.29 15.42 2.88
CA GLU A 12 2.36 15.08 3.94
C GLU A 12 1.12 14.38 3.36
N ILE A 13 0.58 13.43 4.11
CA ILE A 13 -0.75 12.87 3.92
C ILE A 13 -1.54 13.20 5.18
N THR A 14 -2.59 13.99 5.01
CA THR A 14 -3.36 14.56 6.12
C THR A 14 -4.83 14.24 5.94
N GLU A 15 -5.48 13.72 6.98
CA GLU A 15 -6.93 13.65 7.02
C GLU A 15 -7.51 15.00 7.44
N VAL A 16 -8.67 15.34 6.90
CA VAL A 16 -9.42 16.54 7.29
C VAL A 16 -10.67 16.08 8.01
N THR A 17 -10.73 16.38 9.30
CA THR A 17 -11.91 16.06 10.12
C THR A 17 -13.03 17.08 9.88
N LYS A 18 -14.27 16.70 10.18
CA LYS A 18 -15.44 17.58 10.02
C LYS A 18 -15.76 18.41 11.28
N ASP A 19 -14.99 18.22 12.34
CA ASP A 19 -15.24 18.82 13.65
C ASP A 19 -14.65 20.24 13.73
N TRP A 20 -15.11 21.12 12.84
CA TRP A 20 -14.75 22.52 12.83
C TRP A 20 -15.89 23.38 12.27
N ASP A 21 -16.10 24.57 12.83
CA ASP A 21 -17.17 25.50 12.45
C ASP A 21 -16.66 26.63 11.56
N GLU A 22 -15.72 27.44 12.06
CA GLU A 22 -15.30 28.66 11.37
C GLU A 22 -13.86 28.61 10.83
N ASN A 23 -12.93 28.00 11.55
CA ASN A 23 -11.51 28.00 11.19
C ASN A 23 -10.86 26.63 11.35
N PRO A 24 -10.73 25.85 10.25
CA PRO A 24 -10.20 24.50 10.27
C PRO A 24 -8.76 24.42 10.81
N GLN A 25 -7.95 25.45 10.63
CA GLN A 25 -6.57 25.44 11.12
C GLN A 25 -6.50 25.62 12.63
N LYS A 26 -7.32 26.51 13.19
CA LYS A 26 -7.37 26.75 14.64
C LYS A 26 -8.02 25.57 15.38
N GLU A 27 -8.99 24.94 14.76
CA GLU A 27 -9.79 23.86 15.33
C GLU A 27 -9.19 22.46 15.10
N LYS A 28 -7.94 22.42 14.65
CA LYS A 28 -7.18 21.17 14.43
C LYS A 28 -7.87 20.17 13.47
N ALA A 29 -8.58 20.69 12.47
CA ALA A 29 -9.23 19.88 11.47
C ALA A 29 -8.23 19.05 10.63
N PHE A 30 -7.01 19.54 10.49
CA PHE A 30 -5.96 18.88 9.72
C PHE A 30 -5.14 17.97 10.64
N GLN A 31 -5.25 16.65 10.43
CA GLN A 31 -4.58 15.64 11.22
C GLN A 31 -3.60 14.85 10.33
N PRO A 32 -2.28 15.11 10.42
CA PRO A 32 -1.30 14.42 9.61
C PRO A 32 -1.22 12.93 9.95
N LEU A 33 -1.33 12.08 8.93
CA LEU A 33 -1.14 10.63 9.03
C LEU A 33 0.27 10.21 8.64
N MET A 34 0.85 10.89 7.63
CA MET A 34 2.23 10.65 7.21
C MET A 34 2.95 11.95 6.94
N LYS A 35 4.23 12.02 7.27
CA LYS A 35 5.11 13.17 7.04
C LYS A 35 6.41 12.74 6.37
N TYR A 36 6.90 13.57 5.44
CA TYR A 36 8.16 13.35 4.78
C TYR A 36 9.34 13.69 5.70
N ASP A 37 10.26 12.76 5.81
CA ASP A 37 11.55 12.98 6.46
C ASP A 37 12.65 13.16 5.39
N SER A 38 13.19 14.37 5.32
CA SER A 38 14.24 14.73 4.36
C SER A 38 15.59 14.05 4.64
N LYS A 39 15.81 13.54 5.85
CA LYS A 39 17.05 12.85 6.22
C LYS A 39 17.12 11.44 5.66
N THR A 40 15.97 10.76 5.65
CA THR A 40 15.82 9.39 5.16
C THR A 40 15.30 9.32 3.73
N ASP A 41 14.84 10.44 3.16
CA ASP A 41 14.08 10.53 1.89
C ASP A 41 12.86 9.60 1.88
N ARG A 42 12.14 9.54 3.01
CA ARG A 42 10.97 8.67 3.19
C ARG A 42 9.76 9.44 3.71
N LEU A 43 8.60 8.92 3.36
CA LEU A 43 7.32 9.33 3.96
C LEU A 43 7.04 8.41 5.14
N GLU A 44 7.14 8.95 6.36
CA GLU A 44 7.02 8.17 7.60
C GLU A 44 5.63 8.34 8.23
N PRO A 45 5.08 7.27 8.81
CA PRO A 45 3.81 7.35 9.52
C PRO A 45 3.96 8.14 10.83
N THR A 46 2.94 8.92 11.17
CA THR A 46 2.83 9.59 12.47
C THR A 46 2.34 8.62 13.55
N ASP A 47 2.55 8.96 14.83
CA ASP A 47 2.02 8.18 15.96
C ASP A 47 0.50 8.02 15.86
N ARG A 48 -0.21 9.10 15.45
CA ARG A 48 -1.64 9.05 15.19
C ARG A 48 -2.04 7.94 14.20
N PHE A 49 -1.28 7.79 13.12
CA PHE A 49 -1.54 6.73 12.15
C PHE A 49 -1.20 5.35 12.70
N LEU A 50 -0.05 5.21 13.37
CA LEU A 50 0.39 3.94 13.95
C LEU A 50 -0.56 3.45 15.04
N ASN A 51 -1.08 4.36 15.86
CA ASN A 51 -2.00 4.04 16.95
C ASN A 51 -3.46 3.82 16.51
N GLY A 52 -3.76 3.95 15.22
CA GLY A 52 -5.13 3.76 14.72
C GLY A 52 -6.10 4.88 15.08
N GLU A 53 -5.60 6.09 15.23
CA GLU A 53 -6.40 7.26 15.61
C GLU A 53 -7.00 8.03 14.40
N SER A 54 -6.84 7.49 13.18
CA SER A 54 -7.46 8.06 11.98
C SER A 54 -8.97 7.78 11.98
N LEU A 55 -9.77 8.82 11.97
CA LEU A 55 -11.23 8.72 11.93
C LEU A 55 -11.71 8.14 10.61
N ILE A 56 -11.16 8.62 9.48
CA ILE A 56 -11.57 8.18 8.15
C ILE A 56 -11.22 6.70 7.93
N LEU A 57 -10.03 6.27 8.33
CA LEU A 57 -9.63 4.87 8.17
C LEU A 57 -10.41 3.93 9.07
N ASN A 58 -10.76 4.35 10.28
CA ASN A 58 -11.62 3.57 11.16
C ASN A 58 -13.04 3.44 10.60
N GLU A 59 -13.61 4.51 10.04
CA GLU A 59 -14.91 4.44 9.35
C GLU A 59 -14.90 3.47 8.15
N ILE A 60 -13.77 3.37 7.45
CA ILE A 60 -13.59 2.39 6.35
C ILE A 60 -13.44 0.99 6.92
N ALA A 61 -12.62 0.82 7.96
CA ALA A 61 -12.35 -0.47 8.60
C ALA A 61 -13.62 -1.09 9.20
N ASP A 62 -14.49 -0.28 9.79
CA ASP A 62 -15.75 -0.73 10.39
C ASP A 62 -16.73 -1.38 9.39
N ARG A 63 -16.54 -1.12 8.10
CA ARG A 63 -17.32 -1.77 7.03
C ARG A 63 -16.81 -3.16 6.67
N VAL A 64 -15.63 -3.55 7.15
CA VAL A 64 -15.01 -4.85 6.88
C VAL A 64 -15.02 -5.68 8.15
N LYS A 65 -15.71 -6.82 8.12
CA LYS A 65 -15.93 -7.67 9.30
C LYS A 65 -14.65 -7.99 10.08
N ASP A 66 -13.54 -8.27 9.37
CA ASP A 66 -12.29 -8.70 10.00
C ASP A 66 -11.45 -7.52 10.55
N TRP A 67 -11.82 -6.28 10.20
CA TRP A 67 -11.09 -5.07 10.57
C TRP A 67 -11.80 -4.24 11.63
N LYS A 68 -13.10 -4.50 11.83
CA LYS A 68 -13.92 -3.77 12.79
C LYS A 68 -13.33 -3.88 14.20
N ASN A 69 -13.03 -2.73 14.81
CA ASN A 69 -12.37 -2.64 16.12
C ASN A 69 -11.03 -3.39 16.23
N ASN A 70 -10.35 -3.61 15.11
CA ASN A 70 -9.08 -4.34 15.06
C ASN A 70 -8.08 -3.59 14.17
N TRP A 71 -7.47 -2.54 14.72
CA TRP A 71 -6.48 -1.74 14.00
C TRP A 71 -5.26 -2.55 13.58
N ASP A 72 -4.80 -3.49 14.40
CA ASP A 72 -3.64 -4.32 14.07
C ASP A 72 -3.85 -5.06 12.74
N SER A 73 -5.04 -5.64 12.53
CA SER A 73 -5.36 -6.28 11.25
C SER A 73 -5.43 -5.30 10.08
N VAL A 74 -5.89 -4.07 10.30
CA VAL A 74 -5.87 -3.01 9.27
C VAL A 74 -4.43 -2.66 8.93
N TRP A 75 -3.59 -2.46 9.94
CA TRP A 75 -2.18 -2.13 9.78
C TRP A 75 -1.40 -3.23 9.06
N GLU A 76 -1.59 -4.49 9.45
CA GLU A 76 -1.01 -5.65 8.76
C GLU A 76 -1.39 -5.70 7.28
N ASN A 77 -2.65 -5.37 6.94
CA ASN A 77 -3.09 -5.31 5.54
C ASN A 77 -2.44 -4.15 4.77
N ILE A 78 -2.26 -2.99 5.40
CA ILE A 78 -1.53 -1.85 4.81
C ILE A 78 -0.08 -2.25 4.53
N GLN A 79 0.58 -2.89 5.48
CA GLN A 79 1.95 -3.38 5.32
C GLN A 79 2.06 -4.44 4.22
N LEU A 80 1.12 -5.39 4.15
CA LEU A 80 1.06 -6.39 3.09
C LEU A 80 0.96 -5.72 1.71
N ARG A 81 0.10 -4.71 1.53
CA ARG A 81 -0.03 -3.96 0.27
C ARG A 81 1.23 -3.19 -0.08
N THR A 82 1.93 -2.66 0.91
CA THR A 82 3.24 -2.02 0.72
C THR A 82 4.26 -3.04 0.20
N LYS A 83 4.36 -4.20 0.85
CA LYS A 83 5.26 -5.30 0.46
C LYS A 83 4.99 -5.79 -0.97
N VAL A 84 3.72 -5.89 -1.37
CA VAL A 84 3.31 -6.23 -2.74
C VAL A 84 3.82 -5.19 -3.75
N LYS A 85 3.66 -3.89 -3.47
CA LYS A 85 4.12 -2.82 -4.36
C LYS A 85 5.65 -2.75 -4.46
N GLU A 86 6.34 -2.94 -3.35
CA GLU A 86 7.81 -3.03 -3.31
C GLU A 86 8.31 -4.22 -4.12
N ALA A 87 7.65 -5.36 -4.05
CA ALA A 87 8.00 -6.53 -4.84
C ALA A 87 7.84 -6.27 -6.34
N LEU A 88 6.74 -5.64 -6.79
CA LEU A 88 6.58 -5.24 -8.20
C LEU A 88 7.70 -4.34 -8.68
N LEU A 89 8.04 -3.32 -7.88
CA LEU A 89 9.15 -2.41 -8.19
C LEU A 89 10.48 -3.15 -8.28
N ASN A 90 10.74 -4.08 -7.37
CA ASN A 90 11.94 -4.90 -7.38
C ASN A 90 12.00 -5.82 -8.62
N TYR A 91 10.90 -6.48 -8.96
CA TYR A 91 10.83 -7.28 -10.18
C TYR A 91 11.11 -6.45 -11.43
N ALA A 92 10.53 -5.25 -11.55
CA ALA A 92 10.78 -4.36 -12.67
C ALA A 92 12.27 -3.96 -12.79
N LYS A 93 12.90 -3.63 -11.66
CA LYS A 93 14.33 -3.26 -11.61
C LYS A 93 15.25 -4.42 -11.97
N VAL A 94 15.03 -5.59 -11.38
CA VAL A 94 15.89 -6.77 -11.58
C VAL A 94 15.75 -7.33 -12.99
N SER A 95 14.53 -7.39 -13.51
CA SER A 95 14.27 -7.87 -14.86
C SER A 95 14.57 -6.83 -15.95
N LYS A 96 14.75 -5.56 -15.59
CA LYS A 96 14.83 -4.41 -16.50
C LYS A 96 13.58 -4.26 -17.40
N ASP A 97 12.45 -4.80 -16.96
CA ASP A 97 11.14 -4.72 -17.63
C ASP A 97 10.22 -3.79 -16.85
N PHE A 98 10.20 -2.51 -17.20
CA PHE A 98 9.34 -1.52 -16.58
C PHE A 98 7.86 -1.64 -16.99
N GLY A 99 7.55 -2.45 -18.01
CA GLY A 99 6.17 -2.84 -18.35
C GLY A 99 5.43 -3.56 -17.20
N ILE A 100 6.18 -4.11 -16.22
CA ILE A 100 5.62 -4.65 -14.98
C ILE A 100 4.92 -3.57 -14.13
N LEU A 101 5.30 -2.31 -14.29
CA LEU A 101 4.70 -1.16 -13.57
C LEU A 101 3.59 -0.47 -14.37
N GLU A 102 3.33 -0.90 -15.61
CA GLU A 102 2.25 -0.36 -16.42
C GLU A 102 0.87 -0.90 -15.98
N ALA A 103 -0.17 -0.18 -16.39
CA ALA A 103 -1.54 -0.42 -15.96
C ALA A 103 -2.02 -1.86 -16.20
N GLU A 104 -1.67 -2.47 -17.32
CA GLU A 104 -2.07 -3.83 -17.68
C GLU A 104 -1.58 -4.84 -16.64
N PHE A 105 -0.27 -4.88 -16.37
CA PHE A 105 0.29 -5.82 -15.41
C PHE A 105 -0.14 -5.53 -13.97
N THR A 106 -0.13 -4.25 -13.57
CA THR A 106 -0.51 -3.86 -12.20
C THR A 106 -1.97 -4.14 -11.90
N THR A 107 -2.87 -4.02 -12.88
CA THR A 107 -4.29 -4.37 -12.74
C THR A 107 -4.46 -5.89 -12.58
N GLU A 108 -3.77 -6.69 -13.39
CA GLU A 108 -3.79 -8.16 -13.27
C GLU A 108 -3.24 -8.61 -11.91
N ALA A 109 -2.10 -8.04 -11.50
CA ALA A 109 -1.47 -8.33 -10.21
C ALA A 109 -2.37 -7.97 -9.01
N ASN A 110 -3.09 -6.84 -9.09
CA ASN A 110 -4.04 -6.44 -8.06
C ASN A 110 -5.27 -7.37 -8.02
N SER A 111 -5.81 -7.74 -9.17
CA SER A 111 -6.93 -8.69 -9.25
C SER A 111 -6.53 -10.04 -8.65
N ARG A 112 -5.33 -10.51 -8.97
CA ARG A 112 -4.80 -11.75 -8.41
C ARG A 112 -4.59 -11.69 -6.91
N PHE A 113 -4.12 -10.56 -6.39
CA PHE A 113 -4.00 -10.32 -4.96
C PHE A 113 -5.35 -10.48 -4.23
N HIS A 114 -6.42 -9.92 -4.77
CA HIS A 114 -7.75 -10.05 -4.18
C HIS A 114 -8.28 -11.48 -4.20
N LEU A 115 -8.12 -12.20 -5.32
CA LEU A 115 -8.51 -13.61 -5.42
C LEU A 115 -7.76 -14.48 -4.39
N ILE A 116 -6.43 -14.33 -4.31
CA ILE A 116 -5.62 -15.07 -3.34
C ILE A 116 -6.02 -14.72 -1.89
N SER A 117 -6.29 -13.44 -1.60
CA SER A 117 -6.73 -13.02 -0.28
C SER A 117 -8.07 -13.68 0.11
N GLN A 118 -9.00 -13.77 -0.84
CA GLN A 118 -10.27 -14.47 -0.63
C GLN A 118 -10.05 -15.96 -0.40
N ASP A 119 -9.27 -16.64 -1.25
CA ASP A 119 -8.97 -18.06 -1.12
C ASP A 119 -8.30 -18.39 0.24
N VAL A 120 -7.34 -17.57 0.67
CA VAL A 120 -6.68 -17.76 1.96
C VAL A 120 -7.69 -17.58 3.11
N LYS A 121 -8.55 -16.56 3.04
CA LYS A 121 -9.59 -16.34 4.04
C LYS A 121 -10.57 -17.51 4.11
N GLU A 122 -11.01 -18.04 2.97
CA GLU A 122 -11.92 -19.20 2.92
C GLU A 122 -11.28 -20.46 3.48
N GLN A 123 -9.99 -20.70 3.19
CA GLN A 123 -9.27 -21.90 3.63
C GLN A 123 -8.88 -21.86 5.12
N TYR A 124 -8.53 -20.69 5.65
CA TYR A 124 -7.92 -20.55 6.98
C TYR A 124 -8.80 -19.78 7.96
N GLY A 125 -9.91 -19.21 7.51
CA GLY A 125 -10.84 -18.42 8.33
C GLY A 125 -10.35 -17.00 8.67
N ALA A 126 -9.14 -16.62 8.20
CA ALA A 126 -8.52 -15.33 8.46
C ALA A 126 -7.68 -14.86 7.27
N LEU A 127 -7.40 -13.55 7.20
CA LEU A 127 -6.47 -12.95 6.25
C LEU A 127 -5.01 -13.15 6.74
N ASP A 128 -4.46 -14.33 6.53
CA ASP A 128 -3.05 -14.63 6.82
C ASP A 128 -2.15 -13.90 5.80
N THR A 129 -1.53 -12.81 6.23
CA THR A 129 -0.77 -11.91 5.37
C THR A 129 0.47 -12.55 4.77
N ASP A 130 1.14 -13.44 5.49
CA ASP A 130 2.32 -14.15 5.00
C ASP A 130 1.95 -15.14 3.89
N ARG A 131 0.89 -15.91 4.08
CA ARG A 131 0.39 -16.85 3.05
C ARG A 131 -0.11 -16.14 1.81
N ILE A 132 -0.80 -15.00 1.99
CA ILE A 132 -1.25 -14.18 0.87
C ILE A 132 -0.05 -13.70 0.06
N PHE A 133 0.97 -13.15 0.74
CA PHE A 133 2.16 -12.67 0.06
C PHE A 133 2.91 -13.79 -0.65
N GLU A 134 3.17 -14.93 -0.01
CA GLU A 134 3.88 -16.06 -0.60
C GLU A 134 3.21 -16.57 -1.88
N ARG A 135 1.87 -16.75 -1.86
CA ARG A 135 1.13 -17.22 -3.04
C ARG A 135 1.12 -16.17 -4.16
N TRP A 136 0.96 -14.90 -3.80
CA TRP A 136 0.98 -13.81 -4.76
C TRP A 136 2.37 -13.62 -5.38
N ASP A 137 3.43 -13.70 -4.58
CA ASP A 137 4.82 -13.60 -5.04
C ASP A 137 5.19 -14.73 -5.98
N ALA A 138 4.80 -15.96 -5.65
CA ALA A 138 5.02 -17.13 -6.52
C ALA A 138 4.34 -16.94 -7.88
N TRP A 139 3.08 -16.48 -7.91
CA TRP A 139 2.37 -16.17 -9.15
C TRP A 139 3.06 -15.05 -9.94
N THR A 140 3.42 -13.96 -9.27
CA THR A 140 4.09 -12.80 -9.90
C THR A 140 5.43 -13.22 -10.52
N LYS A 141 6.21 -14.00 -9.79
CA LYS A 141 7.49 -14.56 -10.25
C LYS A 141 7.35 -15.36 -11.55
N GLN A 142 6.30 -16.18 -11.63
CA GLN A 142 6.02 -16.95 -12.84
C GLN A 142 5.64 -16.03 -14.00
N LYS A 143 4.75 -15.08 -13.79
CA LYS A 143 4.33 -14.09 -14.80
C LYS A 143 5.50 -13.27 -15.35
N VAL A 144 6.40 -12.81 -14.48
CA VAL A 144 7.62 -12.09 -14.90
C VAL A 144 8.52 -12.97 -15.77
N LYS A 145 8.71 -14.24 -15.42
CA LYS A 145 9.47 -15.19 -16.25
C LYS A 145 8.85 -15.39 -17.62
N ASP A 146 7.52 -15.52 -17.69
CA ASP A 146 6.81 -15.71 -18.95
C ASP A 146 6.93 -14.48 -19.85
N ARG A 147 6.80 -13.26 -19.28
CA ARG A 147 7.08 -12.02 -20.03
C ARG A 147 8.50 -11.97 -20.59
N GLN A 148 9.50 -12.33 -19.79
CA GLN A 148 10.91 -12.33 -20.22
C GLN A 148 11.16 -13.32 -21.38
N ARG A 149 10.46 -14.45 -21.40
CA ARG A 149 10.55 -15.41 -22.51
C ARG A 149 9.98 -14.84 -23.81
N LEU A 150 8.84 -14.16 -23.72
CA LEU A 150 8.21 -13.52 -24.88
C LEU A 150 9.04 -12.37 -25.46
N MET A 151 9.82 -11.68 -24.64
CA MET A 151 10.70 -10.59 -25.10
C MET A 151 12.00 -11.08 -25.78
N LYS A 152 12.35 -12.35 -25.59
CA LYS A 152 13.60 -12.93 -26.14
C LYS A 152 13.38 -13.76 -27.41
N GLY A 153 12.14 -14.05 -27.77
CA GLY A 153 11.76 -14.74 -29.00
C GLY A 153 11.30 -13.77 -30.07
#